data_fd139ec7fcbac39acea2cd8448cb5d36
#
_entry.id   fd139ec7fcbac39acea2cd8448cb5d36
#
_cell.length_a   1.000
_cell.length_b   1.000
_cell.length_c   1.000
_cell.angle_alpha   90.00
_cell.angle_beta   90.00
_cell.angle_gamma   90.00
#
_symmetry.space_group_name_H-M   'P 1'
#
loop_
_entity.id
_entity.type
_entity.pdbx_description
1 polymer ?
#
loop_
_entity_poly.entity_id
_entity_poly.type
_entity_poly.pdbx_seq_one_letter_code
_entity_poly.pdbx_strand_id
1 'polypeptide(L)'
;MEFIDLHAQYLQLRDEINSNIQKVLDHGKYIMGPEVFELEEQLAEYVGVKHCITCANGTDALQMVLMAWDIKAGDAVFVPSFTFMSTAEVVSLQGATPVFTDIDIKTFNMSAENLEEQIKKVLEKGKLTPKAIIPVDLFGQPAEIGRAHV
;
A
#
# COMPACT_ATOMS: atom_id res chain seq x y z
N MET A 1 4.85 -29.26 -12.13
CA MET A 1 4.75 -27.83 -12.51
C MET A 1 4.32 -27.11 -11.25
N GLU A 2 5.13 -26.26 -10.71
CA GLU A 2 4.76 -25.44 -9.55
C GLU A 2 3.89 -24.28 -10.02
N PHE A 3 2.90 -23.89 -9.20
CA PHE A 3 2.00 -22.77 -9.55
C PHE A 3 2.75 -21.42 -9.56
N ILE A 4 3.71 -21.25 -8.65
CA ILE A 4 4.65 -20.13 -8.61
C ILE A 4 6.06 -20.74 -8.46
N ASP A 5 6.90 -20.57 -9.47
CA ASP A 5 8.27 -21.10 -9.48
C ASP A 5 9.27 -19.93 -9.37
N LEU A 6 9.52 -19.48 -8.14
CA LEU A 6 10.48 -18.43 -7.86
C LEU A 6 11.92 -18.86 -8.18
N HIS A 7 12.20 -20.18 -8.14
CA HIS A 7 13.54 -20.70 -8.48
C HIS A 7 13.82 -20.56 -9.97
N ALA A 8 12.85 -20.88 -10.82
CA ALA A 8 12.98 -20.67 -12.27
C ALA A 8 13.20 -19.18 -12.60
N GLN A 9 12.48 -18.27 -11.96
CA GLN A 9 12.70 -16.83 -12.11
C GLN A 9 14.11 -16.41 -11.67
N TYR A 10 14.57 -16.90 -10.52
CA TYR A 10 15.94 -16.64 -10.04
C TYR A 10 16.99 -17.12 -11.04
N LEU A 11 16.85 -18.34 -11.60
CA LEU A 11 17.82 -18.88 -12.55
C LEU A 11 17.96 -18.02 -13.81
N GLN A 12 16.89 -17.37 -14.27
CA GLN A 12 16.93 -16.45 -15.42
C GLN A 12 17.69 -15.17 -15.11
N LEU A 13 17.62 -14.68 -13.88
CA LEU A 13 18.18 -13.39 -13.45
C LEU A 13 19.45 -13.55 -12.60
N ARG A 14 19.90 -14.79 -12.39
CA ARG A 14 20.93 -15.13 -11.39
C ARG A 14 22.22 -14.32 -11.53
N ASP A 15 22.74 -14.21 -12.74
CA ASP A 15 24.04 -13.59 -12.96
C ASP A 15 23.97 -12.07 -12.75
N GLU A 16 22.86 -11.45 -13.12
CA GLU A 16 22.60 -10.03 -12.86
C GLU A 16 22.41 -9.76 -11.37
N ILE A 17 21.58 -10.56 -10.69
CA ILE A 17 21.35 -10.46 -9.24
C ILE A 17 22.67 -10.59 -8.48
N ASN A 18 23.46 -11.64 -8.78
CA ASN A 18 24.72 -11.87 -8.08
C ASN A 18 25.73 -10.77 -8.34
N SER A 19 25.81 -10.26 -9.57
CA SER A 19 26.67 -9.12 -9.92
C SER A 19 26.30 -7.86 -9.12
N ASN A 20 25.01 -7.56 -9.00
CA ASN A 20 24.53 -6.39 -8.27
C ASN A 20 24.75 -6.54 -6.75
N ILE A 21 24.53 -7.72 -6.19
CA ILE A 21 24.87 -8.00 -4.79
C ILE A 21 26.37 -7.80 -4.55
N GLN A 22 27.22 -8.31 -5.45
CA GLN A 22 28.68 -8.15 -5.31
C GLN A 22 29.11 -6.68 -5.33
N LYS A 23 28.52 -5.84 -6.19
CA LYS A 23 28.79 -4.39 -6.20
C LYS A 23 28.52 -3.74 -4.84
N VAL A 24 27.38 -4.10 -4.21
CA VAL A 24 27.03 -3.57 -2.88
C VAL A 24 28.04 -4.03 -1.83
N LEU A 25 28.48 -5.29 -1.88
CA LEU A 25 29.49 -5.81 -0.96
C LEU A 25 30.85 -5.12 -1.15
N ASP A 26 31.24 -4.86 -2.40
CA ASP A 26 32.54 -4.25 -2.74
C ASP A 26 32.66 -2.81 -2.23
N HIS A 27 31.60 -2.00 -2.33
CA HIS A 27 31.66 -0.62 -1.83
C HIS A 27 31.26 -0.48 -0.35
N GLY A 28 30.57 -1.46 0.25
CA GLY A 28 30.24 -1.51 1.69
C GLY A 28 29.28 -0.44 2.20
N LYS A 29 28.60 0.30 1.34
CA LYS A 29 27.64 1.34 1.73
C LYS A 29 26.24 0.74 1.84
N TYR A 30 25.97 0.03 2.93
CA TYR A 30 24.72 -0.74 3.10
C TYR A 30 23.50 0.08 3.51
N ILE A 31 23.70 1.26 4.10
CA ILE A 31 22.60 2.14 4.52
C ILE A 31 22.53 3.30 3.55
N MET A 32 21.39 3.45 2.88
CA MET A 32 21.19 4.48 1.86
C MET A 32 22.33 4.52 0.85
N GLY A 33 22.68 3.35 0.32
CA GLY A 33 23.71 3.20 -0.72
C GLY A 33 23.27 3.80 -2.07
N PRO A 34 24.19 3.89 -3.05
CA PRO A 34 23.87 4.45 -4.37
C PRO A 34 22.71 3.74 -5.06
N GLU A 35 22.56 2.43 -4.85
CA GLU A 35 21.48 1.63 -5.46
C GLU A 35 20.08 2.07 -4.98
N VAL A 36 19.96 2.58 -3.76
CA VAL A 36 18.69 3.10 -3.23
C VAL A 36 18.28 4.35 -4.00
N PHE A 37 19.19 5.29 -4.20
CA PHE A 37 18.92 6.53 -4.94
C PHE A 37 18.64 6.25 -6.41
N GLU A 38 19.38 5.33 -7.02
CA GLU A 38 19.15 4.89 -8.40
C GLU A 38 17.76 4.26 -8.56
N LEU A 39 17.35 3.40 -7.61
CA LEU A 39 16.02 2.80 -7.60
C LEU A 39 14.92 3.86 -7.47
N GLU A 40 15.08 4.83 -6.57
CA GLU A 40 14.12 5.93 -6.38
C GLU A 40 13.97 6.76 -7.66
N GLU A 41 15.06 7.08 -8.34
CA GLU A 41 15.06 7.82 -9.60
C GLU A 41 14.35 7.04 -10.72
N GLN A 42 14.75 5.76 -10.91
CA GLN A 42 14.16 4.89 -11.94
C GLN A 42 12.66 4.64 -11.71
N LEU A 43 12.25 4.42 -10.47
CA LEU A 43 10.82 4.22 -10.15
C LEU A 43 10.02 5.52 -10.32
N ALA A 44 10.57 6.66 -9.94
CA ALA A 44 9.92 7.95 -10.15
C ALA A 44 9.70 8.23 -11.65
N GLU A 45 10.71 7.97 -12.49
CA GLU A 45 10.62 8.09 -13.95
C GLU A 45 9.60 7.10 -14.53
N TYR A 46 9.67 5.82 -14.14
CA TYR A 46 8.78 4.77 -14.63
C TYR A 46 7.30 5.06 -14.34
N VAL A 47 7.00 5.54 -13.15
CA VAL A 47 5.62 5.88 -12.73
C VAL A 47 5.19 7.27 -13.25
N GLY A 48 6.14 8.12 -13.65
CA GLY A 48 5.88 9.50 -14.09
C GLY A 48 5.56 10.45 -12.94
N VAL A 49 6.15 10.21 -11.76
CA VAL A 49 6.01 11.05 -10.57
C VAL A 49 7.28 11.82 -10.28
N LYS A 50 7.17 12.88 -9.48
CA LYS A 50 8.31 13.75 -9.18
C LYS A 50 9.30 13.12 -8.19
N HIS A 51 8.81 12.31 -7.27
CA HIS A 51 9.59 11.70 -6.20
C HIS A 51 9.14 10.27 -5.96
N CYS A 52 10.10 9.40 -5.64
CA CYS A 52 9.89 8.09 -5.06
C CYS A 52 10.68 8.05 -3.74
N ILE A 53 10.09 7.49 -2.71
CA ILE A 53 10.72 7.32 -1.40
C ILE A 53 10.66 5.86 -1.05
N THR A 54 11.81 5.22 -0.90
CA THR A 54 11.91 3.82 -0.49
C THR A 54 11.66 3.67 1.01
N CYS A 55 11.09 2.53 1.39
CA CYS A 55 10.88 2.13 2.78
C CYS A 55 11.14 0.63 2.94
N ALA A 56 11.09 0.12 4.16
CA ALA A 56 11.47 -1.25 4.43
C ALA A 56 10.50 -2.28 3.83
N ASN A 57 9.21 -1.96 3.76
CA ASN A 57 8.14 -2.86 3.29
C ASN A 57 6.85 -2.10 2.99
N GLY A 58 5.84 -2.79 2.43
CA GLY A 58 4.55 -2.19 2.09
C GLY A 58 3.73 -1.72 3.30
N THR A 59 3.87 -2.36 4.46
CA THR A 59 3.21 -1.91 5.70
C THR A 59 3.73 -0.55 6.13
N ASP A 60 5.06 -0.34 6.10
CA ASP A 60 5.67 0.95 6.40
C ASP A 60 5.26 2.01 5.38
N ALA A 61 5.14 1.65 4.10
CA ALA A 61 4.66 2.57 3.06
C ALA A 61 3.26 3.11 3.38
N LEU A 62 2.32 2.24 3.76
CA LEU A 62 0.98 2.65 4.17
C LEU A 62 1.02 3.52 5.42
N GLN A 63 1.81 3.13 6.42
CA GLN A 63 1.95 3.87 7.67
C GLN A 63 2.51 5.28 7.44
N MET A 64 3.56 5.41 6.60
CA MET A 64 4.17 6.70 6.28
C MET A 64 3.18 7.67 5.62
N VAL A 65 2.31 7.18 4.73
CA VAL A 65 1.26 8.01 4.12
C VAL A 65 0.27 8.49 5.17
N LEU A 66 -0.20 7.61 6.06
CA LEU A 66 -1.11 7.99 7.13
C LEU A 66 -0.49 9.00 8.11
N MET A 67 0.80 8.84 8.43
CA MET A 67 1.56 9.81 9.23
C MET A 67 1.66 11.16 8.52
N ALA A 68 1.97 11.17 7.22
CA ALA A 68 2.08 12.40 6.44
C ALA A 68 0.75 13.17 6.34
N TRP A 69 -0.39 12.47 6.42
CA TRP A 69 -1.73 13.05 6.45
C TRP A 69 -2.23 13.41 7.85
N ASP A 70 -1.40 13.27 8.87
CA ASP A 70 -1.74 13.51 10.29
C ASP A 70 -2.99 12.73 10.74
N ILE A 71 -3.09 11.47 10.32
CA ILE A 71 -4.15 10.54 10.75
C ILE A 71 -3.93 10.18 12.21
N LYS A 72 -4.97 10.30 13.03
CA LYS A 72 -4.88 10.18 14.50
C LYS A 72 -6.18 9.72 15.17
N ALA A 73 -6.17 9.64 16.46
CA ALA A 73 -7.36 9.32 17.26
C ALA A 73 -8.52 10.29 16.96
N GLY A 74 -9.70 9.72 16.76
CA GLY A 74 -10.90 10.45 16.33
C GLY A 74 -11.12 10.43 14.81
N ASP A 75 -10.15 10.01 14.01
CA ASP A 75 -10.30 9.84 12.58
C ASP A 75 -10.82 8.44 12.22
N ALA A 76 -11.62 8.35 11.16
CA ALA A 76 -12.05 7.10 10.53
C ALA A 76 -11.34 6.93 9.19
N VAL A 77 -10.74 5.75 8.99
CA VAL A 77 -10.13 5.34 7.72
C VAL A 77 -10.87 4.10 7.22
N PHE A 78 -11.40 4.16 6.00
CA PHE A 78 -12.20 3.09 5.42
C PHE A 78 -11.28 2.09 4.72
N VAL A 79 -11.44 0.81 5.04
CA VAL A 79 -10.60 -0.29 4.55
C VAL A 79 -11.46 -1.45 4.09
N PRO A 80 -11.08 -2.23 3.05
CA PRO A 80 -11.85 -3.40 2.65
C PRO A 80 -11.78 -4.48 3.73
N SER A 81 -12.88 -5.22 3.90
CA SER A 81 -12.97 -6.34 4.84
C SER A 81 -12.18 -7.57 4.37
N PHE A 82 -11.87 -7.66 3.08
CA PHE A 82 -11.15 -8.76 2.46
C PHE A 82 -9.82 -8.27 1.88
N THR A 83 -8.79 -8.26 2.70
CA THR A 83 -7.42 -7.84 2.36
C THR A 83 -6.41 -8.37 3.38
N PHE A 84 -5.14 -8.09 3.16
CA PHE A 84 -4.09 -8.37 4.14
C PHE A 84 -4.27 -7.49 5.39
N MET A 85 -3.98 -8.08 6.55
CA MET A 85 -4.24 -7.45 7.86
C MET A 85 -3.60 -6.07 8.03
N SER A 86 -2.42 -5.83 7.46
CA SER A 86 -1.71 -4.56 7.59
C SER A 86 -2.55 -3.34 7.16
N THR A 87 -3.49 -3.52 6.22
CA THR A 87 -4.37 -2.43 5.75
C THR A 87 -5.17 -1.80 6.89
N ALA A 88 -5.68 -2.61 7.83
CA ALA A 88 -6.39 -2.12 9.01
C ALA A 88 -5.46 -1.85 10.19
N GLU A 89 -4.37 -2.61 10.31
CA GLU A 89 -3.40 -2.51 11.39
C GLU A 89 -2.70 -1.15 11.40
N VAL A 90 -2.25 -0.65 10.24
CA VAL A 90 -1.57 0.65 10.15
C VAL A 90 -2.47 1.80 10.60
N VAL A 91 -3.79 1.70 10.39
CA VAL A 91 -4.77 2.67 10.89
C VAL A 91 -4.82 2.65 12.40
N SER A 92 -4.88 1.45 12.99
CA SER A 92 -4.90 1.27 14.44
C SER A 92 -3.61 1.73 15.10
N LEU A 93 -2.45 1.54 14.45
CA LEU A 93 -1.15 2.02 14.92
C LEU A 93 -1.08 3.56 14.99
N GLN A 94 -1.83 4.29 14.16
CA GLN A 94 -1.99 5.74 14.26
C GLN A 94 -3.00 6.17 15.36
N GLY A 95 -3.62 5.21 16.07
CA GLY A 95 -4.69 5.49 17.04
C GLY A 95 -6.03 5.83 16.40
N ALA A 96 -6.11 5.81 15.06
CA ALA A 96 -7.35 6.03 14.31
C ALA A 96 -8.24 4.77 14.30
N THR A 97 -9.45 4.90 13.80
CA THR A 97 -10.40 3.80 13.74
C THR A 97 -10.51 3.26 12.33
N PRO A 98 -10.13 2.00 12.05
CA PRO A 98 -10.43 1.36 10.79
C PRO A 98 -11.94 1.06 10.71
N VAL A 99 -12.58 1.50 9.64
CA VAL A 99 -13.99 1.22 9.34
C VAL A 99 -14.01 0.24 8.17
N PHE A 100 -14.44 -0.97 8.46
CA PHE A 100 -14.50 -2.02 7.44
C PHE A 100 -15.63 -1.78 6.45
N THR A 101 -15.28 -1.89 5.18
CA THR A 101 -16.18 -1.78 4.03
C THR A 101 -16.24 -3.14 3.34
N ASP A 102 -17.42 -3.57 2.95
CA ASP A 102 -17.58 -4.83 2.23
C ASP A 102 -17.02 -4.76 0.82
N ILE A 103 -16.81 -5.90 0.20
CA ILE A 103 -16.29 -6.03 -1.15
C ILE A 103 -17.37 -6.40 -2.16
N ASP A 104 -17.16 -6.08 -3.42
CA ASP A 104 -17.91 -6.65 -4.53
C ASP A 104 -17.49 -8.11 -4.76
N ILE A 105 -18.45 -9.03 -4.76
CA ILE A 105 -18.16 -10.48 -4.85
C ILE A 105 -17.57 -10.92 -6.19
N LYS A 106 -17.65 -10.09 -7.23
CA LYS A 106 -17.12 -10.42 -8.56
C LYS A 106 -15.69 -9.95 -8.74
N THR A 107 -15.34 -8.81 -8.15
CA THR A 107 -14.04 -8.15 -8.33
C THR A 107 -13.14 -8.32 -7.11
N PHE A 108 -13.72 -8.59 -5.94
CA PHE A 108 -13.07 -8.57 -4.62
C PHE A 108 -12.50 -7.20 -4.21
N ASN A 109 -12.79 -6.17 -4.99
CA ASN A 109 -12.45 -4.80 -4.64
C ASN A 109 -13.49 -4.19 -3.69
N MET A 110 -13.13 -3.12 -2.99
CA MET A 110 -14.02 -2.38 -2.10
C MET A 110 -15.30 -1.98 -2.83
N SER A 111 -16.47 -2.29 -2.27
CA SER A 111 -17.77 -1.87 -2.80
C SER A 111 -17.99 -0.39 -2.56
N ALA A 112 -18.15 0.38 -3.64
CA ALA A 112 -18.42 1.82 -3.57
C ALA A 112 -19.75 2.12 -2.86
N GLU A 113 -20.77 1.31 -3.09
CA GLU A 113 -22.08 1.43 -2.46
C GLU A 113 -21.99 1.21 -0.94
N ASN A 114 -21.27 0.16 -0.51
CA ASN A 114 -21.09 -0.09 0.92
C ASN A 114 -20.19 0.96 1.57
N LEU A 115 -19.17 1.44 0.86
CA LEU A 115 -18.32 2.55 1.32
C LEU A 115 -19.15 3.79 1.64
N GLU A 116 -20.04 4.21 0.72
CA GLU A 116 -20.94 5.35 0.92
C GLU A 116 -21.85 5.14 2.14
N GLU A 117 -22.39 3.93 2.31
CA GLU A 117 -23.20 3.57 3.48
C GLU A 117 -22.42 3.70 4.79
N GLN A 118 -21.17 3.19 4.83
CA GLN A 118 -20.34 3.27 6.04
C GLN A 118 -19.95 4.73 6.34
N ILE A 119 -19.65 5.53 5.33
CA ILE A 119 -19.37 6.97 5.51
C ILE A 119 -20.60 7.67 6.14
N LYS A 120 -21.81 7.45 5.61
CA LYS A 120 -23.04 7.99 6.17
C LYS A 120 -23.23 7.59 7.63
N LYS A 121 -23.04 6.30 7.96
CA LYS A 121 -23.14 5.80 9.34
C LYS A 121 -22.13 6.46 10.29
N VAL A 122 -20.91 6.73 9.83
CA VAL A 122 -19.88 7.42 10.62
C VAL A 122 -20.31 8.86 10.88
N LEU A 123 -20.78 9.56 9.86
CA LEU A 123 -21.26 10.95 9.98
C LEU A 123 -22.48 11.06 10.90
N GLU A 124 -23.46 10.17 10.78
CA GLU A 124 -24.67 10.14 11.62
C GLU A 124 -24.34 9.92 13.10
N LYS A 125 -23.37 9.06 13.39
CA LYS A 125 -22.92 8.82 14.77
C LYS A 125 -22.17 10.00 15.38
N GLY A 126 -21.51 10.82 14.56
CA GLY A 126 -20.82 12.04 14.97
C GLY A 126 -19.64 11.85 15.95
N LYS A 127 -19.12 10.61 16.07
CA LYS A 127 -18.02 10.29 17.00
C LYS A 127 -16.64 10.28 16.33
N LEU A 128 -16.61 10.09 15.01
CA LEU A 128 -15.40 9.99 14.21
C LEU A 128 -15.51 10.91 13.00
N THR A 129 -14.38 11.37 12.51
CA THR A 129 -14.25 12.18 11.31
C THR A 129 -13.79 11.30 10.14
N PRO A 130 -14.55 11.13 9.05
CA PRO A 130 -14.06 10.48 7.84
C PRO A 130 -12.83 11.21 7.29
N LYS A 131 -11.73 10.49 7.10
CA LYS A 131 -10.43 11.10 6.72
C LYS A 131 -9.80 10.50 5.48
N ALA A 132 -9.81 9.18 5.37
CA ALA A 132 -9.12 8.50 4.28
C ALA A 132 -9.82 7.19 3.89
N ILE A 133 -9.53 6.74 2.69
CA ILE A 133 -9.93 5.44 2.15
C ILE A 133 -8.65 4.75 1.69
N ILE A 134 -8.49 3.48 2.02
CA ILE A 134 -7.40 2.62 1.52
C ILE A 134 -8.02 1.54 0.64
N PRO A 135 -8.16 1.75 -0.68
CA PRO A 135 -8.57 0.70 -1.59
C PRO A 135 -7.42 -0.30 -1.77
N VAL A 136 -7.76 -1.55 -2.06
CA VAL A 136 -6.76 -2.61 -2.30
C VAL A 136 -7.11 -3.37 -3.57
N ASP A 137 -6.20 -3.37 -4.53
CA ASP A 137 -6.29 -4.09 -5.79
C ASP A 137 -5.79 -5.53 -5.59
N LEU A 138 -6.50 -6.31 -4.75
CA LEU A 138 -6.02 -7.58 -4.18
C LEU A 138 -5.59 -8.61 -5.23
N PHE A 139 -6.32 -8.69 -6.35
CA PHE A 139 -6.02 -9.59 -7.45
C PHE A 139 -5.54 -8.87 -8.72
N GLY A 140 -5.04 -7.64 -8.58
CA GLY A 140 -4.48 -6.86 -9.68
C GLY A 140 -5.52 -6.14 -10.55
N GLN A 141 -6.81 -6.24 -10.23
CA GLN A 141 -7.85 -5.45 -10.89
C GLN A 141 -7.96 -4.10 -10.15
N PRO A 142 -7.79 -2.96 -10.85
CA PRO A 142 -7.91 -1.64 -10.24
C PRO A 142 -9.29 -1.41 -9.61
N ALA A 143 -9.29 -0.83 -8.40
CA ALA A 143 -10.50 -0.37 -7.74
C ALA A 143 -11.12 0.84 -8.48
N GLU A 144 -12.44 1.00 -8.41
CA GLU A 144 -13.16 2.12 -9.02
C GLU A 144 -12.99 3.43 -8.23
N ILE A 145 -11.75 3.92 -8.14
CA ILE A 145 -11.39 5.10 -7.32
C ILE A 145 -12.20 6.33 -7.71
N GLY A 146 -12.53 6.51 -8.99
CA GLY A 146 -13.30 7.65 -9.50
C GLY A 146 -14.72 7.75 -8.92
N ARG A 147 -15.29 6.67 -8.39
CA ARG A 147 -16.61 6.67 -7.72
C ARG A 147 -16.55 7.10 -6.25
N ALA A 148 -15.34 7.19 -5.67
CA ALA A 148 -15.15 7.62 -4.29
C ALA A 148 -15.13 9.15 -4.11
N HIS A 149 -15.20 9.91 -5.20
CA HIS A 149 -15.38 11.36 -5.17
C HIS A 149 -16.88 11.70 -4.96
N VAL A 150 -17.25 11.87 -3.73
CA VAL A 150 -18.57 12.39 -3.33
C VAL A 150 -18.39 13.83 -2.83
#